data_9580e221d7d1e81236fe4e528ca89608
#
_entry.id   9580e221d7d1e81236fe4e528ca89608
#
_cell.length_a   1.000
_cell.length_b   1.000
_cell.length_c   1.000
_cell.angle_alpha   90.00
_cell.angle_beta   90.00
_cell.angle_gamma   90.00
#
_symmetry.space_group_name_H-M   'P 1'
#
loop_
_entity.id
_entity.type
_entity.pdbx_description
1 polymer ?
#
loop_
_entity_poly.entity_id
_entity_poly.type
_entity_poly.pdbx_seq_one_letter_code
_entity_poly.pdbx_strand_id
1 'polypeptide(L)'
;MCIRDRLINGKNKNGKELINSQSLELMQNNSLNKELFPIEITSINTNKDENYENDLDGYGWGLGFRVLMNNYPQNKFGPIGEFGWSGYAATYFLADPKNNLSAVLMMQILDADKNIKKDFYNNIFKNL
;
A
#
# COMPACT_ATOMS: atom_id res chain seq x y z
N MET A 1 -10.77 -11.35 -13.07
CA MET A 1 -11.32 -10.58 -11.91
C MET A 1 -10.49 -9.31 -11.81
N CYS A 2 -11.07 -8.17 -12.09
CA CYS A 2 -10.30 -6.92 -12.08
C CYS A 2 -10.29 -6.30 -10.68
N ILE A 3 -9.23 -6.55 -9.90
CA ILE A 3 -8.98 -5.91 -8.60
C ILE A 3 -9.02 -4.39 -8.77
N ARG A 4 -8.37 -3.88 -9.82
CA ARG A 4 -8.39 -2.47 -10.19
C ARG A 4 -9.81 -1.88 -10.22
N ASP A 5 -10.72 -2.49 -10.98
CA ASP A 5 -12.06 -1.92 -11.17
C ASP A 5 -12.85 -1.86 -9.85
N ARG A 6 -12.63 -2.82 -8.96
CA ARG A 6 -13.31 -2.87 -7.65
C ARG A 6 -12.74 -1.89 -6.64
N LEU A 7 -11.42 -1.81 -6.53
CA LEU A 7 -10.75 -1.02 -5.49
C LEU A 7 -10.46 0.41 -5.92
N ILE A 8 -10.38 0.69 -7.22
CA ILE A 8 -10.19 2.06 -7.73
C ILE A 8 -11.54 2.73 -8.01
N ASN A 9 -12.45 2.01 -8.67
CA ASN A 9 -13.71 2.58 -9.18
C ASN A 9 -14.96 2.08 -8.44
N GLY A 10 -14.84 1.15 -7.50
CA GLY A 10 -15.97 0.57 -6.78
C GLY A 10 -16.89 -0.32 -7.61
N LYS A 11 -16.53 -0.66 -8.85
CA LYS A 11 -17.41 -1.33 -9.82
C LYS A 11 -16.88 -2.71 -10.22
N ASN A 12 -17.78 -3.57 -10.67
CA ASN A 12 -17.42 -4.82 -11.34
C ASN A 12 -17.16 -4.59 -12.83
N LYS A 13 -16.75 -5.67 -13.56
CA LYS A 13 -16.49 -5.63 -15.00
C LYS A 13 -17.69 -5.20 -15.86
N ASN A 14 -18.90 -5.30 -15.34
CA ASN A 14 -20.14 -4.93 -16.04
C ASN A 14 -20.61 -3.52 -15.65
N GLY A 15 -19.81 -2.75 -14.92
CA GLY A 15 -20.13 -1.40 -14.46
C GLY A 15 -21.06 -1.33 -13.25
N LYS A 16 -21.49 -2.48 -12.70
CA LYS A 16 -22.35 -2.50 -11.50
C LYS A 16 -21.53 -2.08 -10.28
N GLU A 17 -22.05 -1.12 -9.51
CA GLU A 17 -21.46 -0.70 -8.26
C GLU A 17 -21.46 -1.84 -7.23
N LEU A 18 -20.33 -2.07 -6.62
CA LEU A 18 -20.09 -3.05 -5.54
C LEU A 18 -19.72 -2.36 -4.23
N ILE A 19 -19.03 -1.24 -4.32
CA ILE A 19 -18.60 -0.40 -3.21
C ILE A 19 -19.06 1.01 -3.57
N ASN A 20 -19.89 1.62 -2.73
CA ASN A 20 -20.33 2.98 -2.96
C ASN A 20 -19.15 3.97 -2.85
N SER A 21 -19.28 5.13 -3.48
CA SER A 21 -18.21 6.14 -3.57
C SER A 21 -17.70 6.60 -2.20
N GLN A 22 -18.59 6.76 -1.22
CA GLN A 22 -18.22 7.21 0.12
C GLN A 22 -17.36 6.15 0.85
N SER A 23 -17.74 4.87 0.77
CA SER A 23 -16.94 3.78 1.35
C SER A 23 -15.60 3.64 0.66
N LEU A 24 -15.58 3.80 -0.67
CA LEU A 24 -14.35 3.75 -1.45
C LEU A 24 -13.40 4.89 -1.06
N GLU A 25 -13.91 6.09 -0.88
CA GLU A 25 -13.13 7.25 -0.41
C GLU A 25 -12.51 7.00 0.97
N LEU A 26 -13.26 6.42 1.91
CA LEU A 26 -12.73 6.04 3.22
C LEU A 26 -11.66 4.94 3.16
N MET A 27 -11.72 4.06 2.17
CA MET A 27 -10.68 3.05 1.94
C MET A 27 -9.39 3.64 1.37
N GLN A 28 -9.50 4.66 0.53
CA GLN A 28 -8.41 5.28 -0.23
C GLN A 28 -7.75 6.47 0.49
N ASN A 29 -8.36 6.98 1.55
CA ASN A 29 -7.86 8.13 2.29
C ASN A 29 -7.49 7.77 3.73
N ASN A 30 -6.57 8.55 4.30
CA ASN A 30 -6.20 8.37 5.70
C ASN A 30 -7.34 8.73 6.65
N SER A 31 -7.70 7.81 7.53
CA SER A 31 -8.71 7.98 8.56
C SER A 31 -8.11 8.09 9.97
N LEU A 32 -6.79 7.99 10.11
CA LEU A 32 -6.13 8.07 11.42
C LEU A 32 -5.92 9.53 11.85
N ASN A 33 -6.03 9.77 13.15
CA ASN A 33 -5.69 11.03 13.77
C ASN A 33 -4.17 11.29 13.68
N LYS A 34 -3.76 12.54 13.52
CA LYS A 34 -2.35 12.98 13.45
C LYS A 34 -1.52 12.56 14.66
N GLU A 35 -2.13 12.41 15.82
CA GLU A 35 -1.48 11.98 17.06
C GLU A 35 -0.99 10.51 17.03
N LEU A 36 -1.46 9.73 16.06
CA LEU A 36 -1.07 8.33 15.88
C LEU A 36 0.12 8.15 14.92
N PHE A 37 0.72 9.24 14.49
CA PHE A 37 1.90 9.17 13.61
C PHE A 37 3.20 9.43 14.35
N PRO A 38 4.31 8.78 13.95
CA PRO A 38 4.39 7.74 12.91
C PRO A 38 3.72 6.43 13.35
N ILE A 39 3.16 5.69 12.39
CA ILE A 39 2.60 4.36 12.67
C ILE A 39 3.77 3.41 12.90
N GLU A 40 3.87 2.87 14.10
CA GLU A 40 4.84 1.83 14.42
C GLU A 40 4.14 0.47 14.51
N ILE A 41 4.55 -0.47 13.67
CA ILE A 41 4.25 -1.88 13.90
C ILE A 41 5.35 -2.42 14.80
N THR A 42 5.03 -2.60 16.07
CA THR A 42 5.89 -3.35 16.99
C THR A 42 5.96 -4.78 16.48
N SER A 43 7.03 -5.13 15.78
CA SER A 43 7.28 -6.52 15.45
C SER A 43 7.51 -7.27 16.76
N ILE A 44 6.96 -8.48 16.87
CA ILE A 44 7.17 -9.37 18.02
C ILE A 44 8.65 -9.76 18.16
N ASN A 45 9.46 -9.54 17.13
CA ASN A 45 10.91 -9.68 17.17
C ASN A 45 11.55 -8.46 17.82
N THR A 46 11.95 -8.63 19.07
CA THR A 46 12.58 -7.63 19.94
C THR A 46 14.01 -7.24 19.55
N ASN A 47 14.57 -7.78 18.49
CA ASN A 47 15.86 -7.36 17.93
C ASN A 47 15.62 -6.15 17.03
N LYS A 48 15.51 -4.96 17.65
CA LYS A 48 15.66 -3.69 16.94
C LYS A 48 17.13 -3.58 16.51
N ASP A 49 17.45 -4.04 15.32
CA ASP A 49 18.66 -3.60 14.66
C ASP A 49 18.59 -2.08 14.51
N GLU A 50 19.68 -1.37 14.77
CA GLU A 50 19.77 0.10 14.68
C GLU A 50 19.44 0.64 13.27
N ASN A 51 19.24 -0.24 12.29
CA ASN A 51 18.89 0.05 10.90
C ASN A 51 17.45 -0.40 10.54
N TYR A 52 16.56 -0.55 11.53
CA TYR A 52 15.16 -0.87 11.24
C TYR A 52 14.48 0.33 10.57
N GLU A 53 14.37 0.28 9.26
CA GLU A 53 13.50 1.18 8.52
C GLU A 53 12.05 0.77 8.80
N ASN A 54 11.28 1.69 9.37
CA ASN A 54 9.86 1.48 9.56
C ASN A 54 9.16 1.47 8.19
N ASP A 55 8.72 0.30 7.77
CA ASP A 55 8.05 0.09 6.47
C ASP A 55 6.77 0.93 6.29
N LEU A 56 6.27 1.54 7.37
CA LEU A 56 5.07 2.38 7.37
C LEU A 56 5.35 3.89 7.46
N ASP A 57 6.62 4.29 7.45
CA ASP A 57 6.95 5.71 7.40
C ASP A 57 6.33 6.37 6.17
N GLY A 58 5.65 7.49 6.39
CA GLY A 58 4.92 8.21 5.34
C GLY A 58 3.55 7.65 4.99
N TYR A 59 3.17 6.52 5.55
CA TYR A 59 1.83 5.94 5.35
C TYR A 59 0.86 6.38 6.44
N GLY A 60 -0.39 6.64 6.03
CA GLY A 60 -1.58 6.65 6.86
C GLY A 60 -2.38 5.36 6.69
N TRP A 61 -3.59 5.34 7.23
CA TRP A 61 -4.46 4.18 7.20
C TRP A 61 -5.88 4.54 6.80
N GLY A 62 -6.37 3.92 5.73
CA GLY A 62 -7.78 3.95 5.35
C GLY A 62 -8.54 2.76 5.95
N LEU A 63 -9.70 2.45 5.40
CA LEU A 63 -10.43 1.25 5.82
C LEU A 63 -9.80 0.00 5.17
N GLY A 64 -8.91 -0.65 5.92
CA GLY A 64 -8.27 -1.92 5.55
C GLY A 64 -6.98 -1.81 4.75
N PHE A 65 -6.53 -0.59 4.39
CA PHE A 65 -5.32 -0.39 3.61
C PHE A 65 -4.42 0.70 4.21
N ARG A 66 -3.11 0.54 4.07
CA ARG A 66 -2.18 1.66 4.22
C ARG A 66 -2.35 2.58 3.01
N VAL A 67 -2.19 3.89 3.21
CA VAL A 67 -2.29 4.93 2.18
C VAL A 67 -1.05 5.80 2.24
N LEU A 68 -0.34 5.97 1.13
CA LEU A 68 0.86 6.82 1.10
C LEU A 68 0.46 8.30 1.19
N MET A 69 0.88 8.95 2.29
CA MET A 69 0.52 10.33 2.61
C MET A 69 1.61 11.33 2.25
N ASN A 70 2.87 10.92 2.40
CA ASN A 70 4.03 11.77 2.18
C ASN A 70 5.14 10.99 1.48
N ASN A 71 5.81 11.65 0.53
CA ASN A 71 7.07 11.14 -0.02
C ASN A 71 8.21 11.51 0.94
N TYR A 72 8.41 10.71 1.99
CA TYR A 72 9.67 10.79 2.71
C TYR A 72 10.83 10.37 1.81
N PRO A 73 12.04 10.92 2.03
CA PRO A 73 13.20 10.57 1.22
C PRO A 73 13.47 9.05 1.15
N GLN A 74 13.05 8.31 2.16
CA GLN A 74 13.16 6.86 2.28
C GLN A 74 12.04 6.10 1.54
N ASN A 75 10.86 6.69 1.35
CA ASN A 75 9.68 6.05 0.76
C ASN A 75 9.43 6.51 -0.67
N LYS A 76 10.41 6.32 -1.52
CA LYS A 76 10.37 6.73 -2.94
C LYS A 76 9.67 5.72 -3.85
N PHE A 77 8.84 4.84 -3.31
CA PHE A 77 8.40 3.69 -4.09
C PHE A 77 7.10 3.91 -4.86
N GLY A 78 6.23 4.80 -4.41
CA GLY A 78 4.94 5.03 -5.06
C GLY A 78 4.50 6.50 -5.05
N PRO A 79 3.48 6.87 -5.82
CA PRO A 79 2.88 8.19 -5.80
C PRO A 79 2.03 8.39 -4.53
N ILE A 80 1.95 9.65 -4.06
CA ILE A 80 1.04 10.02 -2.96
C ILE A 80 -0.39 9.62 -3.33
N GLY A 81 -1.08 8.97 -2.39
CA GLY A 81 -2.43 8.44 -2.58
C GLY A 81 -2.48 6.98 -3.07
N GLU A 82 -1.31 6.36 -3.35
CA GLU A 82 -1.31 4.90 -3.53
C GLU A 82 -1.74 4.22 -2.23
N PHE A 83 -2.49 3.14 -2.35
CA PHE A 83 -2.92 2.36 -1.20
C PHE A 83 -2.74 0.87 -1.46
N GLY A 84 -2.59 0.09 -0.40
CA GLY A 84 -2.36 -1.33 -0.53
C GLY A 84 -1.98 -2.01 0.77
N TRP A 85 -1.46 -3.21 0.66
CA TRP A 85 -0.98 -3.98 1.78
C TRP A 85 0.11 -4.98 1.37
N SER A 86 0.80 -5.54 2.36
CA SER A 86 1.78 -6.61 2.19
C SER A 86 1.46 -7.79 3.11
N GLY A 87 1.81 -8.98 2.68
CA GLY A 87 1.67 -10.20 3.48
C GLY A 87 3.01 -10.71 3.99
N TYR A 88 2.98 -11.51 5.04
CA TYR A 88 4.15 -12.07 5.71
C TYR A 88 5.08 -12.88 4.78
N ALA A 89 4.52 -13.53 3.76
CA ALA A 89 5.27 -14.33 2.79
C ALA A 89 5.70 -13.52 1.54
N ALA A 90 6.00 -12.23 1.71
CA ALA A 90 6.44 -11.29 0.67
C ALA A 90 5.44 -11.14 -0.48
N THR A 91 4.16 -11.25 -0.20
CA THR A 91 3.11 -10.83 -1.13
C THR A 91 2.88 -9.34 -1.00
N TYR A 92 2.71 -8.65 -2.14
CA TYR A 92 2.43 -7.22 -2.17
C TYR A 92 1.23 -6.95 -3.07
N PHE A 93 0.42 -6.00 -2.65
CA PHE A 93 -0.67 -5.45 -3.44
C PHE A 93 -0.62 -3.93 -3.33
N LEU A 94 -0.79 -3.25 -4.45
CA LEU A 94 -0.97 -1.81 -4.49
C LEU A 94 -2.05 -1.42 -5.50
N ALA A 95 -2.69 -0.30 -5.24
CA ALA A 95 -3.58 0.38 -6.17
C ALA A 95 -3.24 1.87 -6.18
N ASP A 96 -3.17 2.44 -7.36
CA ASP A 96 -2.94 3.86 -7.62
C ASP A 96 -4.13 4.41 -8.40
N PRO A 97 -5.07 5.09 -7.72
CA PRO A 97 -6.25 5.66 -8.36
C PRO A 97 -5.91 6.74 -9.39
N LYS A 98 -4.83 7.50 -9.14
CA LYS A 98 -4.42 8.60 -10.01
C LYS A 98 -4.00 8.11 -11.39
N ASN A 99 -3.27 7.01 -11.45
CA ASN A 99 -2.82 6.41 -12.70
C ASN A 99 -3.72 5.25 -13.17
N ASN A 100 -4.86 5.02 -12.48
CA ASN A 100 -5.79 3.92 -12.77
C ASN A 100 -5.09 2.55 -12.85
N LEU A 101 -4.16 2.31 -11.92
CA LEU A 101 -3.26 1.16 -11.92
C LEU A 101 -3.46 0.32 -10.65
N SER A 102 -3.38 -0.99 -10.80
CA SER A 102 -3.17 -1.90 -9.67
C SER A 102 -2.14 -2.95 -10.01
N ALA A 103 -1.36 -3.35 -9.01
CA ALA A 103 -0.35 -4.38 -9.17
C ALA A 103 -0.37 -5.34 -7.98
N VAL A 104 -0.07 -6.59 -8.27
CA VAL A 104 0.01 -7.66 -7.27
C VAL A 104 1.28 -8.47 -7.51
N LEU A 105 2.09 -8.64 -6.48
CA LEU A 105 3.21 -9.57 -6.47
C LEU A 105 2.83 -10.77 -5.58
N MET A 106 2.76 -11.94 -6.20
CA MET A 106 2.45 -13.19 -5.50
C MET A 106 3.73 -13.98 -5.28
N MET A 107 4.13 -14.08 -4.02
CA MET A 107 5.31 -14.82 -3.59
C MET A 107 4.98 -15.69 -2.37
N GLN A 108 5.84 -16.66 -2.10
CA GLN A 108 5.74 -17.51 -0.90
C GLN A 108 7.16 -17.69 -0.34
N ILE A 109 7.76 -16.59 0.11
CA ILE A 109 9.10 -16.56 0.65
C ILE A 109 9.04 -15.91 2.03
N LEU A 110 9.47 -16.65 3.05
CA LEU A 110 9.69 -16.11 4.39
C LEU A 110 11.08 -15.44 4.43
N ASP A 111 11.21 -14.38 5.21
CA ASP A 111 12.44 -13.60 5.32
C ASP A 111 12.98 -13.12 3.95
N ALA A 112 12.07 -12.70 3.09
CA ALA A 112 12.39 -12.22 1.76
C ALA A 112 13.28 -10.96 1.82
N ASP A 113 14.20 -10.85 0.85
CA ASP A 113 15.08 -9.68 0.71
C ASP A 113 14.23 -8.38 0.62
N LYS A 114 14.60 -7.37 1.41
CA LYS A 114 13.96 -6.04 1.43
C LYS A 114 13.97 -5.36 0.05
N ASN A 115 14.94 -5.69 -0.80
CA ASN A 115 15.02 -5.15 -2.16
C ASN A 115 13.86 -5.60 -3.05
N ILE A 116 13.23 -6.74 -2.78
CA ILE A 116 12.10 -7.25 -3.58
C ILE A 116 10.97 -6.23 -3.66
N LYS A 117 10.60 -5.62 -2.51
CA LYS A 117 9.59 -4.57 -2.48
C LYS A 117 10.01 -3.36 -3.30
N LYS A 118 11.25 -2.92 -3.11
CA LYS A 118 11.83 -1.78 -3.85
C LYS A 118 11.82 -2.03 -5.36
N ASP A 119 12.25 -3.20 -5.78
CA ASP A 119 12.30 -3.56 -7.19
C ASP A 119 10.90 -3.69 -7.80
N PHE A 120 9.94 -4.25 -7.04
CA PHE A 120 8.54 -4.32 -7.46
C PHE A 120 7.99 -2.92 -7.75
N TYR A 121 8.14 -1.97 -6.82
CA TYR A 121 7.68 -0.59 -6.99
C TYR A 121 8.42 0.13 -8.12
N ASN A 122 9.75 0.02 -8.16
CA ASN A 122 10.56 0.66 -9.21
C ASN A 122 10.18 0.18 -10.61
N ASN A 123 9.92 -1.12 -10.78
CA ASN A 123 9.52 -1.65 -12.08
C ASN A 123 8.12 -1.18 -12.51
N ILE A 124 7.22 -0.91 -11.56
CA ILE A 124 5.88 -0.38 -11.84
C ILE A 124 5.94 1.09 -12.21
N PHE A 125 6.63 1.91 -11.39
CA PHE A 125 6.54 3.37 -11.49
C PHE A 125 7.65 4.02 -12.32
N LYS A 126 8.69 3.26 -12.73
CA LYS A 126 9.81 3.80 -13.51
C LYS A 126 9.41 4.36 -14.88
N ASN A 127 8.31 3.88 -15.44
CA ASN A 127 7.84 4.21 -16.79
C ASN A 127 6.48 4.92 -16.79
N LEU A 128 5.98 5.37 -15.64
CA LEU A 128 4.82 6.24 -15.48
C LEU A 128 5.26 7.69 -15.32
#